data_c3b542d11cdf6dcb2486fae682b60829
#
_entry.id   c3b542d11cdf6dcb2486fae682b60829
#
_cell.length_a   1.000
_cell.length_b   1.000
_cell.length_c   1.000
_cell.angle_alpha   90.00
_cell.angle_beta   90.00
_cell.angle_gamma   90.00
#
_symmetry.space_group_name_H-M   'P 1'
#
loop_
_entity.id
_entity.type
_entity.pdbx_description
1 polymer ?
#
loop_
_entity_poly.entity_id
_entity_poly.type
_entity_poly.pdbx_seq_one_letter_code
_entity_poly.pdbx_strand_id
1 'polypeptide(L)'
;PGHLKGWFTYVAGVAWAMNQEGGRDIMLPDAFGADLLINSRVPVGGGLSSSAALECSTALALLELSCPLRPDCSETDVAPADNDTLRARLAQVCITAENKVAGAQTGGLDQTASLRSFPEQALVVDFRDFSIEPVRVDIAQHGLSFLVIDTNTPHELTDGGFAARRAASEACAEALGLRFLRDALPEDLSCK
;
A
#
# COMPACT_ATOMS: atom_id res chain seq x y z
N PRO A 1 13.68 -3.88 -13.24
CA PRO A 1 12.54 -2.95 -13.37
C PRO A 1 12.82 -2.09 -14.62
N GLY A 2 11.84 -1.73 -15.42
CA GLY A 2 12.01 -0.83 -16.58
C GLY A 2 11.66 -1.43 -17.94
N HIS A 3 11.48 -2.75 -18.03
CA HIS A 3 11.03 -3.41 -19.27
C HIS A 3 9.57 -3.88 -19.22
N LEU A 4 8.96 -3.93 -18.04
CA LEU A 4 7.56 -4.29 -17.86
C LEU A 4 6.66 -3.05 -18.04
N LYS A 5 5.50 -3.22 -18.65
CA LYS A 5 4.52 -2.16 -18.89
C LYS A 5 3.11 -2.67 -18.59
N GLY A 6 2.22 -1.72 -18.28
CA GLY A 6 0.82 -2.00 -18.00
C GLY A 6 0.60 -2.61 -16.61
N TRP A 7 -0.60 -3.11 -16.37
CA TRP A 7 -1.05 -3.59 -15.05
C TRP A 7 -0.19 -4.74 -14.46
N PHE A 8 0.51 -5.49 -15.30
CA PHE A 8 1.38 -6.58 -14.84
C PHE A 8 2.57 -6.07 -14.02
N THR A 9 2.95 -4.79 -14.14
CA THR A 9 4.01 -4.17 -13.34
C THR A 9 3.70 -4.21 -11.84
N TYR A 10 2.43 -4.10 -11.46
CA TYR A 10 2.00 -4.20 -10.06
C TYR A 10 2.24 -5.60 -9.50
N VAL A 11 1.85 -6.63 -10.25
CA VAL A 11 2.02 -8.05 -9.85
C VAL A 11 3.49 -8.44 -9.76
N ALA A 12 4.25 -8.20 -10.84
CA ALA A 12 5.68 -8.51 -10.88
C ALA A 12 6.48 -7.65 -9.90
N GLY A 13 6.04 -6.41 -9.67
CA GLY A 13 6.61 -5.50 -8.70
C GLY A 13 6.53 -6.05 -7.28
N VAL A 14 5.40 -6.64 -6.91
CA VAL A 14 5.23 -7.28 -5.60
C VAL A 14 6.23 -8.42 -5.40
N ALA A 15 6.33 -9.35 -6.36
CA ALA A 15 7.28 -10.46 -6.27
C ALA A 15 8.73 -9.95 -6.17
N TRP A 16 9.08 -8.92 -6.95
CA TRP A 16 10.37 -8.27 -6.88
C TRP A 16 10.62 -7.62 -5.51
N ALA A 17 9.66 -6.85 -4.98
CA ALA A 17 9.79 -6.14 -3.72
C ALA A 17 9.86 -7.09 -2.51
N MET A 18 9.15 -8.22 -2.54
CA MET A 18 9.27 -9.27 -1.52
C MET A 18 10.71 -9.75 -1.39
N ASN A 19 11.44 -9.89 -2.51
CA ASN A 19 12.83 -10.34 -2.52
C ASN A 19 13.84 -9.22 -2.18
N GLN A 20 13.46 -7.95 -2.25
CA GLN A 20 14.33 -6.84 -1.91
C GLN A 20 14.19 -6.38 -0.45
N GLU A 21 12.98 -6.28 0.05
CA GLU A 21 12.65 -5.61 1.30
C GLU A 21 11.87 -6.50 2.29
N GLY A 22 11.37 -7.66 1.84
CA GLY A 22 10.50 -8.52 2.64
C GLY A 22 11.16 -9.16 3.87
N GLY A 23 12.50 -9.25 3.89
CA GLY A 23 13.22 -10.04 4.89
C GLY A 23 12.95 -11.55 4.73
N ARG A 24 13.57 -12.38 5.58
CA ARG A 24 13.55 -13.85 5.41
C ARG A 24 12.16 -14.47 5.44
N ASP A 25 11.26 -13.89 6.22
CA ASP A 25 9.90 -14.41 6.45
C ASP A 25 8.92 -14.10 5.32
N ILE A 26 9.25 -13.16 4.45
CA ILE A 26 8.41 -12.75 3.31
C ILE A 26 9.08 -13.06 1.97
N MET A 27 10.41 -13.18 1.95
CA MET A 27 11.16 -13.43 0.74
C MET A 27 10.73 -14.73 0.07
N LEU A 28 10.55 -14.66 -1.24
CA LEU A 28 10.22 -15.84 -2.04
C LEU A 28 11.46 -16.75 -2.18
N PRO A 29 11.28 -18.07 -2.14
CA PRO A 29 12.37 -19.02 -2.37
C PRO A 29 13.05 -18.82 -3.72
N ASP A 30 14.31 -19.24 -3.82
CA ASP A 30 15.02 -19.29 -5.10
C ASP A 30 14.26 -20.15 -6.13
N ALA A 31 14.20 -19.68 -7.36
CA ALA A 31 13.46 -20.32 -8.44
C ALA A 31 11.93 -20.49 -8.19
N PHE A 32 11.36 -19.71 -7.27
CA PHE A 32 9.90 -19.68 -7.06
C PHE A 32 9.20 -19.17 -8.32
N GLY A 33 8.15 -19.88 -8.73
CA GLY A 33 7.26 -19.50 -9.81
C GLY A 33 5.81 -19.84 -9.45
N ALA A 34 4.88 -19.06 -9.96
CA ALA A 34 3.45 -19.25 -9.74
C ALA A 34 2.64 -18.86 -10.98
N ASP A 35 1.59 -19.63 -11.26
CA ASP A 35 0.55 -19.24 -12.20
C ASP A 35 -0.56 -18.53 -11.44
N LEU A 36 -0.90 -17.31 -11.86
CA LEU A 36 -1.88 -16.45 -11.17
C LEU A 36 -3.09 -16.19 -12.06
N LEU A 37 -4.27 -16.52 -11.57
CA LEU A 37 -5.55 -16.10 -12.14
C LEU A 37 -6.09 -14.92 -11.33
N ILE A 38 -6.23 -13.76 -11.98
CA ILE A 38 -6.69 -12.53 -11.34
C ILE A 38 -8.14 -12.25 -11.75
N ASN A 39 -9.01 -12.15 -10.75
CA ASN A 39 -10.40 -11.74 -10.91
C ASN A 39 -10.71 -10.63 -9.91
N SER A 40 -11.15 -9.47 -10.40
CA SER A 40 -11.44 -8.30 -9.54
C SER A 40 -12.84 -7.75 -9.83
N ARG A 41 -13.50 -7.31 -8.77
CA ARG A 41 -14.72 -6.49 -8.84
C ARG A 41 -14.45 -5.04 -8.48
N VAL A 42 -13.20 -4.69 -8.13
CA VAL A 42 -12.80 -3.29 -7.91
C VAL A 42 -12.70 -2.60 -9.27
N PRO A 43 -13.44 -1.52 -9.51
CA PRO A 43 -13.39 -0.80 -10.78
C PRO A 43 -12.01 -0.20 -11.02
N VAL A 44 -11.47 -0.45 -12.22
CA VAL A 44 -10.17 0.09 -12.62
C VAL A 44 -10.33 1.58 -12.97
N GLY A 45 -9.50 2.43 -12.36
CA GLY A 45 -9.55 3.88 -12.60
C GLY A 45 -10.70 4.63 -11.91
N GLY A 46 -11.54 3.92 -11.15
CA GLY A 46 -12.68 4.50 -10.42
C GLY A 46 -12.34 5.14 -9.06
N GLY A 47 -11.07 5.37 -8.76
CA GLY A 47 -10.65 6.00 -7.50
C GLY A 47 -10.79 5.09 -6.25
N LEU A 48 -11.01 3.77 -6.44
CA LEU A 48 -11.14 2.79 -5.35
C LEU A 48 -9.87 1.94 -5.17
N SER A 49 -8.72 2.49 -5.49
CA SER A 49 -7.40 1.88 -5.24
C SER A 49 -7.24 0.48 -5.83
N SER A 50 -7.61 0.30 -7.11
CA SER A 50 -7.51 -0.99 -7.79
C SER A 50 -6.07 -1.52 -7.86
N SER A 51 -5.06 -0.66 -7.93
CA SER A 51 -3.65 -1.02 -7.85
C SER A 51 -3.30 -1.66 -6.51
N ALA A 52 -3.61 -0.98 -5.40
CA ALA A 52 -3.37 -1.50 -4.06
C ALA A 52 -4.13 -2.81 -3.80
N ALA A 53 -5.38 -2.93 -4.28
CA ALA A 53 -6.15 -4.17 -4.16
C ALA A 53 -5.45 -5.34 -4.89
N LEU A 54 -4.91 -5.10 -6.09
CA LEU A 54 -4.16 -6.09 -6.86
C LEU A 54 -2.83 -6.45 -6.17
N GLU A 55 -2.07 -5.46 -5.73
CA GLU A 55 -0.79 -5.65 -5.06
C GLU A 55 -0.95 -6.43 -3.74
N CYS A 56 -1.87 -6.01 -2.89
CA CYS A 56 -2.09 -6.62 -1.59
C CYS A 56 -2.58 -8.07 -1.70
N SER A 57 -3.51 -8.34 -2.62
CA SER A 57 -3.97 -9.71 -2.87
C SER A 57 -2.86 -10.59 -3.45
N THR A 58 -2.03 -10.05 -4.34
CA THR A 58 -0.86 -10.74 -4.88
C THR A 58 0.16 -11.05 -3.79
N ALA A 59 0.47 -10.09 -2.93
CA ALA A 59 1.43 -10.27 -1.83
C ALA A 59 0.99 -11.39 -0.87
N LEU A 60 -0.29 -11.39 -0.49
CA LEU A 60 -0.85 -12.44 0.36
C LEU A 60 -0.81 -13.82 -0.32
N ALA A 61 -1.21 -13.90 -1.59
CA ALA A 61 -1.21 -15.15 -2.34
C ALA A 61 0.21 -15.72 -2.52
N LEU A 62 1.19 -14.88 -2.88
CA LEU A 62 2.58 -15.31 -3.03
C LEU A 62 3.19 -15.75 -1.70
N LEU A 63 2.89 -15.05 -0.61
CA LEU A 63 3.33 -15.43 0.73
C LEU A 63 2.81 -16.82 1.10
N GLU A 64 1.52 -17.06 0.94
CA GLU A 64 0.86 -18.33 1.26
C GLU A 64 1.40 -19.47 0.39
N LEU A 65 1.48 -19.26 -0.92
CA LEU A 65 2.00 -20.25 -1.87
C LEU A 65 3.48 -20.60 -1.63
N SER A 66 4.27 -19.66 -1.14
CA SER A 66 5.69 -19.87 -0.87
C SER A 66 5.98 -20.56 0.46
N CYS A 67 5.05 -20.51 1.43
CA CYS A 67 5.26 -21.05 2.77
C CYS A 67 5.67 -22.54 2.78
N PRO A 68 5.00 -23.46 2.07
CA PRO A 68 5.39 -24.87 2.05
C PRO A 68 6.78 -25.14 1.48
N LEU A 69 7.36 -24.18 0.77
CA LEU A 69 8.68 -24.26 0.15
C LEU A 69 9.79 -23.66 1.03
N ARG A 70 9.44 -23.11 2.17
CA ARG A 70 10.38 -22.49 3.12
C ARG A 70 10.57 -23.39 4.34
N PRO A 71 11.79 -23.82 4.65
CA PRO A 71 12.06 -24.78 5.74
C PRO A 71 11.57 -24.32 7.12
N ASP A 72 11.57 -23.02 7.34
CA ASP A 72 11.26 -22.41 8.64
C ASP A 72 9.85 -21.79 8.70
N CYS A 73 8.98 -22.06 7.68
CA CYS A 73 7.64 -21.50 7.64
C CYS A 73 6.61 -22.50 8.16
N SER A 74 5.73 -22.05 9.02
CA SER A 74 4.54 -22.76 9.47
C SER A 74 3.27 -22.11 8.95
N GLU A 75 2.15 -22.84 8.92
CA GLU A 75 0.86 -22.28 8.53
C GLU A 75 0.44 -21.09 9.41
N THR A 76 0.87 -21.07 10.66
CA THR A 76 0.62 -19.96 11.59
C THR A 76 1.41 -18.70 11.23
N ASP A 77 2.56 -18.84 10.58
CA ASP A 77 3.40 -17.71 10.18
C ASP A 77 2.81 -16.94 8.98
N VAL A 78 1.98 -17.59 8.19
CA VAL A 78 1.30 -16.99 7.02
C VAL A 78 -0.18 -16.69 7.25
N ALA A 79 -0.71 -16.97 8.45
CA ALA A 79 -2.08 -16.57 8.80
C ALA A 79 -2.11 -15.05 9.10
N PRO A 80 -2.37 -14.20 8.10
CA PRO A 80 -2.21 -12.76 8.28
C PRO A 80 -3.35 -12.13 9.08
N ALA A 81 -4.40 -12.91 9.37
CA ALA A 81 -5.61 -12.35 9.97
C ALA A 81 -5.34 -11.62 11.29
N ASP A 82 -4.47 -12.16 12.14
CA ASP A 82 -4.19 -11.63 13.46
C ASP A 82 -2.76 -11.08 13.62
N ASN A 83 -1.97 -11.02 12.52
CA ASN A 83 -0.58 -10.58 12.55
C ASN A 83 -0.39 -9.21 11.89
N ASP A 84 -0.64 -8.13 12.65
CA ASP A 84 -0.49 -6.77 12.14
C ASP A 84 0.96 -6.44 11.73
N THR A 85 1.95 -7.01 12.40
CA THR A 85 3.37 -6.81 12.02
C THR A 85 3.65 -7.35 10.62
N LEU A 86 3.16 -8.53 10.31
CA LEU A 86 3.29 -9.12 8.97
C LEU A 86 2.53 -8.29 7.92
N ARG A 87 1.31 -7.86 8.24
CA ARG A 87 0.49 -7.01 7.37
C ARG A 87 1.14 -5.65 7.09
N ALA A 88 1.73 -5.04 8.12
CA ALA A 88 2.48 -3.78 7.97
C ALA A 88 3.68 -3.95 7.03
N ARG A 89 4.42 -5.05 7.13
CA ARG A 89 5.55 -5.35 6.24
C ARG A 89 5.10 -5.63 4.80
N LEU A 90 4.02 -6.37 4.61
CA LEU A 90 3.44 -6.57 3.27
C LEU A 90 2.96 -5.25 2.66
N ALA A 91 2.40 -4.33 3.46
CA ALA A 91 2.05 -3.00 2.97
C ALA A 91 3.28 -2.25 2.45
N GLN A 92 4.42 -2.30 3.16
CA GLN A 92 5.67 -1.69 2.70
C GLN A 92 6.20 -2.33 1.40
N VAL A 93 6.10 -3.65 1.28
CA VAL A 93 6.44 -4.37 0.04
C VAL A 93 5.58 -3.86 -1.14
N CYS A 94 4.26 -3.73 -0.94
CA CYS A 94 3.35 -3.24 -1.98
C CYS A 94 3.66 -1.76 -2.34
N ILE A 95 3.89 -0.90 -1.34
CA ILE A 95 4.30 0.50 -1.55
C ILE A 95 5.59 0.58 -2.38
N THR A 96 6.56 -0.27 -2.07
CA THR A 96 7.82 -0.36 -2.81
C THR A 96 7.61 -0.83 -4.24
N ALA A 97 6.76 -1.83 -4.45
CA ALA A 97 6.39 -2.34 -5.77
C ALA A 97 5.78 -1.22 -6.63
N GLU A 98 4.81 -0.50 -6.11
CA GLU A 98 4.12 0.57 -6.82
C GLU A 98 5.07 1.73 -7.16
N ASN A 99 5.85 2.20 -6.20
CA ASN A 99 6.75 3.32 -6.39
C ASN A 99 7.95 2.99 -7.29
N LYS A 100 8.59 1.83 -7.11
CA LYS A 100 9.87 1.50 -7.79
C LYS A 100 9.71 0.70 -9.09
N VAL A 101 8.63 -0.07 -9.24
CA VAL A 101 8.43 -0.94 -10.41
C VAL A 101 7.31 -0.44 -11.30
N ALA A 102 6.14 -0.15 -10.76
CA ALA A 102 5.04 0.41 -11.53
C ALA A 102 5.26 1.89 -11.88
N GLY A 103 6.08 2.60 -11.10
CA GLY A 103 6.40 4.01 -11.33
C GLY A 103 5.29 4.98 -10.93
N ALA A 104 4.26 4.48 -10.24
CA ALA A 104 3.18 5.30 -9.69
C ALA A 104 3.58 5.74 -8.27
N GLN A 105 3.75 7.04 -8.07
CA GLN A 105 4.09 7.58 -6.76
C GLN A 105 2.90 7.47 -5.82
N THR A 106 3.05 6.74 -4.70
CA THR A 106 2.01 6.60 -3.67
C THR A 106 2.54 6.95 -2.28
N GLY A 107 1.64 7.40 -1.40
CA GLY A 107 1.95 7.61 0.01
C GLY A 107 1.79 6.36 0.87
N GLY A 108 1.16 5.29 0.33
CA GLY A 108 0.95 4.02 1.03
C GLY A 108 -0.31 3.96 1.88
N LEU A 109 -1.23 4.93 1.77
CA LEU A 109 -2.52 4.88 2.47
C LEU A 109 -3.32 3.65 2.05
N ASP A 110 -3.43 3.43 0.76
CA ASP A 110 -4.28 2.42 0.17
C ASP A 110 -3.82 1.00 0.53
N GLN A 111 -2.53 0.74 0.45
CA GLN A 111 -1.94 -0.54 0.84
C GLN A 111 -2.09 -0.79 2.36
N THR A 112 -1.86 0.26 3.17
CA THR A 112 -2.03 0.17 4.62
C THR A 112 -3.49 -0.11 4.98
N ALA A 113 -4.43 0.61 4.39
CA ALA A 113 -5.85 0.39 4.61
C ALA A 113 -6.29 -1.01 4.14
N SER A 114 -5.86 -1.45 2.95
CA SER A 114 -6.23 -2.75 2.40
C SER A 114 -5.75 -3.92 3.26
N LEU A 115 -4.53 -3.84 3.80
CA LEU A 115 -3.94 -4.94 4.58
C LEU A 115 -4.23 -4.88 6.07
N ARG A 116 -4.43 -3.69 6.66
CA ARG A 116 -4.46 -3.51 8.12
C ARG A 116 -5.82 -3.10 8.67
N SER A 117 -6.84 -2.87 7.81
CA SER A 117 -8.21 -2.60 8.26
C SER A 117 -8.94 -3.87 8.68
N PHE A 118 -9.90 -3.70 9.59
CA PHE A 118 -10.84 -4.71 10.00
C PHE A 118 -12.28 -4.23 9.76
N PRO A 119 -13.25 -5.13 9.70
CA PRO A 119 -14.66 -4.75 9.57
C PRO A 119 -15.08 -3.75 10.66
N GLU A 120 -15.95 -2.81 10.30
CA GLU A 120 -16.50 -1.78 11.20
C GLU A 120 -15.45 -0.84 11.82
N GLN A 121 -14.26 -0.76 11.23
CA GLN A 121 -13.19 0.13 11.69
C GLN A 121 -12.68 1.02 10.56
N ALA A 122 -12.35 2.24 10.91
CA ALA A 122 -11.47 3.12 10.14
C ALA A 122 -10.08 3.12 10.79
N LEU A 123 -9.07 3.50 10.03
CA LEU A 123 -7.71 3.64 10.53
C LEU A 123 -7.29 5.12 10.54
N VAL A 124 -6.78 5.59 11.66
CA VAL A 124 -5.92 6.76 11.70
C VAL A 124 -4.50 6.27 11.46
N VAL A 125 -3.84 6.76 10.41
CA VAL A 125 -2.49 6.34 10.03
C VAL A 125 -1.53 7.50 10.22
N ASP A 126 -0.46 7.30 11.00
CA ASP A 126 0.65 8.25 11.05
C ASP A 126 1.72 7.85 10.05
N PHE A 127 1.89 8.64 8.98
CA PHE A 127 2.86 8.38 7.92
C PHE A 127 4.31 8.68 8.29
N ARG A 128 4.61 9.07 9.54
CA ARG A 128 5.99 9.18 10.02
C ARG A 128 6.64 7.81 10.24
N ASP A 129 5.84 6.87 10.72
CA ASP A 129 6.27 5.51 11.11
C ASP A 129 5.29 4.40 10.68
N PHE A 130 4.21 4.75 9.99
CA PHE A 130 3.12 3.85 9.60
C PHE A 130 2.42 3.18 10.79
N SER A 131 2.47 3.81 11.96
CA SER A 131 1.62 3.41 13.09
C SER A 131 0.16 3.63 12.76
N ILE A 132 -0.70 2.78 13.30
CA ILE A 132 -2.15 2.85 13.10
C ILE A 132 -2.87 2.93 14.43
N GLU A 133 -3.98 3.66 14.44
CA GLU A 133 -4.98 3.65 15.50
C GLU A 133 -6.32 3.25 14.89
N PRO A 134 -6.86 2.05 15.23
CA PRO A 134 -8.17 1.63 14.75
C PRO A 134 -9.28 2.41 15.50
N VAL A 135 -10.19 3.00 14.73
CA VAL A 135 -11.34 3.71 15.24
C VAL A 135 -12.60 2.98 14.82
N ARG A 136 -13.43 2.59 15.78
CA ARG A 136 -14.71 1.94 15.47
C ARG A 136 -15.64 2.90 14.74
N VAL A 137 -16.15 2.47 13.59
CA VAL A 137 -17.07 3.25 12.74
C VAL A 137 -18.26 2.35 12.39
N ASP A 138 -19.23 2.31 13.29
CA ASP A 138 -20.48 1.59 13.05
C ASP A 138 -21.52 2.52 12.44
N ILE A 139 -21.39 2.76 11.13
CA ILE A 139 -22.29 3.67 10.42
C ILE A 139 -23.72 3.10 10.33
N ALA A 140 -23.87 1.78 10.34
CA ALA A 140 -25.17 1.14 10.22
C ALA A 140 -26.05 1.36 11.46
N GLN A 141 -25.46 1.37 12.66
CA GLN A 141 -26.18 1.71 13.91
C GLN A 141 -26.76 3.12 13.90
N HIS A 142 -26.15 4.03 13.12
CA HIS A 142 -26.62 5.42 12.98
C HIS A 142 -27.55 5.61 11.77
N GLY A 143 -27.99 4.54 11.12
CA GLY A 143 -28.84 4.61 9.93
C GLY A 143 -28.17 5.27 8.72
N LEU A 144 -26.83 5.27 8.68
CA LEU A 144 -26.02 5.85 7.62
C LEU A 144 -25.49 4.76 6.68
N SER A 145 -25.14 5.17 5.46
CA SER A 145 -24.50 4.32 4.46
C SER A 145 -23.48 5.12 3.67
N PHE A 146 -22.44 4.47 3.18
CA PHE A 146 -21.54 5.07 2.20
C PHE A 146 -22.19 5.05 0.80
N LEU A 147 -22.16 6.19 0.12
CA LEU A 147 -22.49 6.32 -1.28
C LEU A 147 -21.20 6.56 -2.07
N VAL A 148 -20.87 5.65 -2.97
CA VAL A 148 -19.74 5.80 -3.89
C VAL A 148 -20.28 6.26 -5.25
N ILE A 149 -19.79 7.38 -5.74
CA ILE A 149 -20.17 7.97 -7.03
C ILE A 149 -18.93 8.01 -7.90
N ASP A 150 -18.91 7.16 -8.95
CA ASP A 150 -17.91 7.25 -9.99
C ASP A 150 -18.32 8.34 -11.00
N THR A 151 -17.48 9.36 -11.15
CA THR A 151 -17.73 10.47 -12.09
C THR A 151 -17.33 10.12 -13.53
N ASN A 152 -16.80 8.91 -13.78
CA ASN A 152 -16.25 8.46 -15.07
C ASN A 152 -15.20 9.42 -15.65
N THR A 153 -14.53 10.19 -14.81
CA THR A 153 -13.43 11.05 -15.24
C THR A 153 -12.15 10.22 -15.24
N PRO A 154 -11.51 10.00 -16.40
CA PRO A 154 -10.26 9.25 -16.44
C PRO A 154 -9.23 9.86 -15.51
N HIS A 155 -8.67 9.04 -14.64
CA HIS A 155 -7.58 9.43 -13.74
C HIS A 155 -6.40 8.49 -13.97
N GLU A 156 -5.29 9.04 -14.42
CA GLU A 156 -4.03 8.32 -14.55
C GLU A 156 -3.15 8.64 -13.33
N LEU A 157 -2.79 7.61 -12.55
CA LEU A 157 -1.87 7.75 -11.40
C LEU A 157 -0.47 8.23 -11.83
N THR A 158 -0.17 8.16 -13.12
CA THR A 158 1.11 8.54 -13.72
C THR A 158 1.14 9.95 -14.31
N ASP A 159 0.10 10.76 -14.11
CA ASP A 159 0.03 12.14 -14.63
C ASP A 159 1.02 13.12 -13.96
N GLY A 160 1.75 12.67 -12.94
CA GLY A 160 2.76 13.45 -12.22
C GLY A 160 2.18 14.43 -11.19
N GLY A 161 0.88 14.62 -11.13
CA GLY A 161 0.25 15.58 -10.22
C GLY A 161 0.46 15.24 -8.74
N PHE A 162 0.42 13.96 -8.38
CA PHE A 162 0.74 13.54 -7.01
C PHE A 162 2.24 13.69 -6.71
N ALA A 163 3.11 13.28 -7.62
CA ALA A 163 4.56 13.39 -7.47
C ALA A 163 4.99 14.86 -7.29
N ALA A 164 4.41 15.78 -8.05
CA ALA A 164 4.70 17.21 -7.93
C ALA A 164 4.28 17.78 -6.55
N ARG A 165 3.09 17.42 -6.07
CA ARG A 165 2.62 17.84 -4.73
C ARG A 165 3.48 17.25 -3.61
N ARG A 166 3.88 15.99 -3.72
CA ARG A 166 4.78 15.35 -2.77
C ARG A 166 6.14 16.04 -2.75
N ALA A 167 6.75 16.27 -3.91
CA ALA A 167 8.03 16.97 -4.01
C ALA A 167 7.97 18.39 -3.44
N ALA A 168 6.87 19.12 -3.66
CA ALA A 168 6.66 20.45 -3.08
C ALA A 168 6.57 20.39 -1.54
N SER A 169 5.86 19.42 -0.98
CA SER A 169 5.76 19.22 0.47
C SER A 169 7.11 18.87 1.09
N GLU A 170 7.88 17.97 0.44
CA GLU A 170 9.22 17.59 0.89
C GLU A 170 10.20 18.79 0.84
N ALA A 171 10.18 19.58 -0.25
CA ALA A 171 10.98 20.79 -0.37
C ALA A 171 10.64 21.86 0.67
N CYS A 172 9.34 22.02 1.01
CA CYS A 172 8.93 22.92 2.09
C CYS A 172 9.45 22.45 3.45
N ALA A 173 9.36 21.16 3.76
CA ALA A 173 9.88 20.60 5.00
C ALA A 173 11.40 20.80 5.10
N GLU A 174 12.14 20.54 4.02
CA GLU A 174 13.59 20.76 3.95
C GLU A 174 13.95 22.24 4.15
N ALA A 175 13.24 23.16 3.51
CA ALA A 175 13.46 24.61 3.67
C ALA A 175 13.24 25.10 5.10
N LEU A 176 12.37 24.43 5.86
CA LEU A 176 12.12 24.71 7.28
C LEU A 176 13.05 23.92 8.22
N GLY A 177 13.94 23.08 7.70
CA GLY A 177 14.79 22.20 8.49
C GLY A 177 14.05 21.10 9.23
N LEU A 178 12.86 20.72 8.76
CA LEU A 178 11.99 19.71 9.34
C LEU A 178 12.09 18.39 8.57
N ARG A 179 11.85 17.29 9.27
CA ARG A 179 11.75 15.97 8.63
C ARG A 179 10.41 15.82 7.88
N PHE A 180 9.34 16.35 8.43
CA PHE A 180 8.00 16.31 7.85
C PHE A 180 7.33 17.67 7.97
N LEU A 181 6.67 18.13 6.92
CA LEU A 181 5.96 19.42 6.92
C LEU A 181 4.86 19.52 8.00
N ARG A 182 4.24 18.40 8.37
CA ARG A 182 3.25 18.36 9.46
C ARG A 182 3.81 18.74 10.84
N ASP A 183 5.12 18.73 11.00
CA ASP A 183 5.76 19.12 12.27
C ASP A 183 6.01 20.63 12.35
N ALA A 184 5.65 21.39 11.29
CA ALA A 184 5.77 22.83 11.26
C ALA A 184 4.78 23.48 12.25
N LEU A 185 5.28 24.41 13.04
CA LEU A 185 4.47 25.23 13.93
C LEU A 185 4.06 26.53 13.22
N PRO A 186 3.01 27.24 13.69
CA PRO A 186 2.59 28.51 13.10
C PRO A 186 3.71 29.56 13.00
N GLU A 187 4.65 29.58 13.96
CA GLU A 187 5.81 30.45 13.97
C GLU A 187 6.82 30.13 12.85
N ASP A 188 6.92 28.87 12.42
CA ASP A 188 7.81 28.45 11.31
C ASP A 188 7.30 28.97 9.96
N LEU A 189 5.99 29.21 9.85
CA LEU A 189 5.32 29.67 8.63
C LEU A 189 5.26 31.20 8.52
N SER A 190 5.70 31.93 9.56
CA SER A 190 5.80 33.38 9.50
C SER A 190 6.96 33.78 8.59
N CYS A 191 6.68 34.00 7.31
CA CYS A 191 7.64 34.60 6.39
C CYS A 191 8.09 35.97 6.91
N LYS A 192 9.39 36.12 7.09
CA LYS A 192 10.03 37.44 7.22
C LYS A 192 10.10 38.09 5.85
#